data_1f5dfba0c11b5342a3a6650ebb9714f3
#
_entry.id   1f5dfba0c11b5342a3a6650ebb9714f3
#
_cell.length_a   1.000
_cell.length_b   1.000
_cell.length_c   1.000
_cell.angle_alpha   90.00
_cell.angle_beta   90.00
_cell.angle_gamma   90.00
#
_symmetry.space_group_name_H-M   'P 1'
#
loop_
_entity.id
_entity.type
_entity.pdbx_description
1 polymer ?
#
loop_
_entity_poly.entity_id
_entity_poly.type
_entity_poly.pdbx_seq_one_letter_code
_entity_poly.pdbx_strand_id
1 'polypeptide(L)' 'MQLEDYFEFLTPEDIRIKGTRVGIEHVLYEYIHCGQTPEAIAQKFRTLTMAQVYPTILYYLENPKTVGQYVGG' A
#
# COMPACT_ATOMS: atom_id res chain seq x y z
N MET A 1 -14.20 7.38 9.35
CA MET A 1 -13.58 6.26 8.65
C MET A 1 -12.09 6.25 8.94
N GLN A 2 -11.54 5.12 9.30
CA GLN A 2 -10.12 4.99 9.63
C GLN A 2 -9.35 4.50 8.41
N LEU A 3 -8.09 4.91 8.28
CA LEU A 3 -7.23 4.40 7.20
C LEU A 3 -7.12 2.89 7.25
N GLU A 4 -7.06 2.34 8.45
CA GLU A 4 -6.94 0.90 8.64
C GLU A 4 -8.10 0.12 8.03
N ASP A 5 -9.24 0.76 7.83
CA ASP A 5 -10.41 0.11 7.23
C ASP A 5 -10.17 -0.29 5.76
N TYR A 6 -9.17 0.29 5.11
CA TYR A 6 -8.82 -0.06 3.74
C TYR A 6 -8.00 -1.33 3.64
N PHE A 7 -7.57 -1.91 4.76
CA PHE A 7 -6.61 -3.00 4.76
C PHE A 7 -7.11 -4.19 5.56
N GLU A 8 -6.53 -5.37 5.23
CA GLU A 8 -6.68 -6.58 6.02
C GLU A 8 -5.34 -6.91 6.65
N PHE A 9 -5.30 -6.92 7.96
CA PHE A 9 -4.08 -7.19 8.72
C PHE A 9 -4.05 -8.67 9.07
N LEU A 10 -3.48 -9.48 8.16
CA LEU A 10 -3.43 -10.93 8.36
C LEU A 10 -2.38 -11.31 9.41
N THR A 11 -1.21 -10.68 9.32
CA THR A 11 -0.17 -10.74 10.33
C THR A 11 0.47 -9.36 10.39
N PRO A 12 1.31 -9.07 11.40
CA PRO A 12 2.02 -7.78 11.41
C PRO A 12 2.84 -7.53 10.16
N GLU A 13 3.24 -8.59 9.44
CA GLU A 13 4.07 -8.49 8.26
C GLU A 13 3.33 -8.84 6.96
N ASP A 14 2.01 -9.08 7.05
CA ASP A 14 1.22 -9.42 5.88
C ASP A 14 -0.05 -8.57 5.91
N ILE A 15 0.06 -7.37 5.36
CA ILE A 15 -1.03 -6.40 5.29
C ILE A 15 -1.44 -6.28 3.83
N ARG A 16 -2.71 -6.56 3.56
CA ARG A 16 -3.24 -6.53 2.19
C ARG A 16 -4.31 -5.47 2.05
N ILE A 17 -4.49 -5.00 0.81
CA ILE A 17 -5.56 -4.06 0.49
C ILE A 17 -6.87 -4.87 0.48
N LYS A 18 -7.84 -4.41 1.29
CA LYS A 18 -9.10 -5.11 1.49
C LYS A 18 -9.79 -5.39 0.16
N GLY A 19 -10.27 -6.61 0.02
CA GLY A 19 -10.96 -7.04 -1.19
C GLY A 19 -10.04 -7.47 -2.32
N THR A 20 -8.73 -7.46 -2.08
CA THR A 20 -7.74 -7.89 -3.07
C THR A 20 -6.74 -8.84 -2.44
N ARG A 21 -5.89 -9.43 -3.28
CA ARG A 21 -4.76 -10.24 -2.82
C ARG A 21 -3.46 -9.44 -2.85
N VAL A 22 -3.54 -8.15 -3.13
CA VAL A 22 -2.35 -7.32 -3.27
C VAL A 22 -1.91 -6.85 -1.89
N GLY A 23 -0.68 -7.21 -1.51
CA GLY A 23 -0.08 -6.72 -0.29
C GLY A 23 0.37 -5.27 -0.47
N ILE A 24 0.33 -4.50 0.61
CA ILE A 24 0.73 -3.09 0.54
C ILE A 24 2.20 -2.95 0.13
N GLU A 25 3.04 -3.97 0.39
CA GLU A 25 4.45 -3.92 0.02
C GLU A 25 4.65 -3.79 -1.48
N HIS A 26 3.75 -4.36 -2.29
CA HIS A 26 3.86 -4.26 -3.75
C HIS A 26 3.61 -2.83 -4.21
N VAL A 27 2.58 -2.20 -3.65
CA VAL A 27 2.25 -0.81 -4.00
C VAL A 27 3.35 0.13 -3.50
N LEU A 28 3.79 -0.05 -2.27
CA LEU A 28 4.76 0.85 -1.66
C LEU A 28 6.17 0.65 -2.24
N TYR A 29 6.50 -0.54 -2.70
CA TYR A 29 7.75 -0.76 -3.42
C TYR A 29 7.82 0.14 -4.65
N GLU A 30 6.75 0.18 -5.44
CA GLU A 30 6.70 1.03 -6.63
C GLU A 30 6.80 2.51 -6.27
N TYR A 31 6.14 2.91 -5.17
CA TYR A 31 6.16 4.30 -4.76
C TYR A 31 7.52 4.71 -4.20
N ILE A 32 8.08 3.89 -3.29
CA ILE A 32 9.30 4.26 -2.56
C ILE A 32 10.55 4.02 -3.40
N HIS A 33 10.67 2.85 -4.00
CA HIS A 33 11.90 2.43 -4.66
C HIS A 33 11.91 2.71 -6.16
N CYS A 34 10.74 2.72 -6.80
CA CYS A 34 10.65 2.97 -8.24
C CYS A 34 10.23 4.39 -8.57
N GLY A 35 9.83 5.17 -7.58
CA GLY A 35 9.43 6.57 -7.78
C GLY A 35 8.18 6.74 -8.61
N GLN A 36 7.30 5.74 -8.65
CA GLN A 36 6.09 5.80 -9.46
C GLN A 36 5.03 6.68 -8.79
N THR A 37 4.22 7.34 -9.63
CA THR A 37 3.09 8.12 -9.14
C THR A 37 1.95 7.19 -8.75
N PRO A 38 1.01 7.66 -7.89
CA PRO A 38 -0.18 6.86 -7.57
C PRO A 38 -0.95 6.42 -8.81
N GLU A 39 -1.05 7.30 -9.81
CA GLU A 39 -1.74 7.00 -11.05
C GLU A 39 -1.07 5.86 -11.82
N ALA A 40 0.25 5.89 -11.90
CA ALA A 40 1.01 4.83 -12.57
C ALA A 40 0.88 3.50 -11.82
N ILE A 41 0.87 3.55 -10.50
CA ILE A 41 0.69 2.35 -9.68
C ILE A 41 -0.69 1.74 -9.92
N ALA A 42 -1.73 2.56 -9.95
CA ALA A 42 -3.09 2.08 -10.21
C ALA A 42 -3.21 1.45 -11.60
N GLN A 43 -2.48 1.97 -12.58
CA GLN A 43 -2.48 1.39 -13.92
C GLN A 43 -1.75 0.05 -13.95
N LYS A 44 -0.68 -0.08 -13.17
CA LYS A 44 0.08 -1.32 -13.12
C LYS A 44 -0.70 -2.44 -12.44
N PHE A 45 -1.38 -2.12 -11.35
CA PHE A 45 -2.18 -3.10 -10.60
C PHE A 45 -3.64 -2.93 -10.97
N ARG A 46 -4.07 -3.65 -12.00
CA ARG A 46 -5.41 -3.47 -12.60
C ARG A 46 -6.56 -3.75 -11.65
N THR A 47 -6.32 -4.53 -10.59
CA THR A 47 -7.33 -4.84 -9.59
C THR A 47 -7.48 -3.72 -8.56
N LEU A 48 -6.62 -2.71 -8.60
CA LEU A 48 -6.65 -1.60 -7.67
C LEU A 48 -7.21 -0.35 -8.33
N THR A 49 -7.94 0.43 -7.54
CA THR A 49 -8.42 1.74 -7.94
C THR A 49 -7.57 2.81 -7.28
N MET A 50 -7.69 4.06 -7.75
CA MET A 50 -7.04 5.19 -7.11
C MET A 50 -7.49 5.32 -5.66
N ALA A 51 -8.76 5.00 -5.38
CA ALA A 51 -9.30 5.06 -4.02
C ALA A 51 -8.65 4.04 -3.09
N GLN A 52 -7.98 3.03 -3.63
CA GLN A 52 -7.22 2.05 -2.86
C GLN A 52 -5.74 2.39 -2.79
N VAL A 53 -5.18 2.96 -3.86
CA VAL A 53 -3.76 3.31 -3.91
C VAL A 53 -3.44 4.49 -3.01
N TYR A 54 -4.25 5.55 -3.05
CA TYR A 54 -3.99 6.74 -2.24
C TYR A 54 -3.98 6.45 -0.74
N PRO A 55 -4.96 5.71 -0.18
CA PRO A 55 -4.89 5.37 1.25
C PRO A 55 -3.68 4.54 1.63
N THR A 56 -3.21 3.68 0.72
CA THR A 56 -2.02 2.87 0.97
C THR A 56 -0.79 3.76 1.12
N ILE A 57 -0.63 4.74 0.24
CA ILE A 57 0.48 5.68 0.31
C ILE A 57 0.36 6.55 1.57
N LEU A 58 -0.85 7.03 1.87
CA LEU A 58 -1.07 7.85 3.06
C LEU A 58 -0.75 7.08 4.34
N TYR A 59 -1.12 5.80 4.38
CA TYR A 59 -0.79 4.96 5.53
C TYR A 59 0.71 4.88 5.76
N TYR A 60 1.49 4.72 4.67
CA TYR A 60 2.93 4.74 4.76
C TYR A 60 3.45 6.09 5.27
N LEU A 61 2.91 7.19 4.74
CA LEU A 61 3.40 8.53 5.11
C LEU A 61 3.12 8.86 6.56
N GLU A 62 2.07 8.27 7.15
CA GLU A 62 1.76 8.47 8.56
C GLU A 62 2.49 7.48 9.47
N ASN A 63 3.01 6.38 8.91
CA ASN A 63 3.72 5.34 9.67
C ASN A 63 5.02 4.96 8.96
N PRO A 64 5.89 5.94 8.67
CA PRO A 64 7.02 5.68 7.76
C PRO A 64 8.02 4.68 8.31
N LYS A 65 8.26 4.68 9.62
CA LYS A 65 9.25 3.77 10.20
C LYS A 65 8.74 2.32 10.18
N THR A 66 7.52 2.12 10.64
CA THR A 66 6.94 0.77 10.70
C THR A 66 6.78 0.17 9.33
N VAL A 67 6.16 0.95 8.41
CA VAL A 67 5.87 0.45 7.08
C VAL A 67 7.12 0.42 6.22
N GLY A 68 8.02 1.38 6.40
CA GLY A 68 9.29 1.41 5.69
C GLY A 68 10.14 0.19 5.97
N GLN A 69 10.21 -0.23 7.24
CA GLN A 69 10.93 -1.45 7.61
C GLN A 69 10.29 -2.68 7.00
N TYR A 70 8.97 -2.70 6.97
CA TYR A 70 8.22 -3.81 6.40
C TYR A 70 8.48 -3.95 4.89
N VAL A 71 8.52 -2.84 4.16
CA VAL A 71 8.68 -2.83 2.70
C VAL A 71 10.15 -2.86 2.29
N GLY A 72 10.97 -2.04 2.95
CA GLY A 72 12.35 -1.85 2.56
C GLY A 72 13.31 -2.88 3.11
N GLY A 73 12.81 -3.70 3.99
CA GLY A 73 13.43 -4.86 4.60
C GLY A 73 14.84 -5.03 4.70
#